data_52d3a47ee660487ddf4e00a87a7e1d50
#
_entry.id   52d3a47ee660487ddf4e00a87a7e1d50
#
_cell.length_a   1.000
_cell.length_b   1.000
_cell.length_c   1.000
_cell.angle_alpha   90.00
_cell.angle_beta   90.00
_cell.angle_gamma   90.00
#
_symmetry.space_group_name_H-M   'P 1'
#
loop_
_entity.id
_entity.type
_entity.pdbx_description
1 polymer ?
#
loop_
_entity_poly.entity_id
_entity_poly.type
_entity_poly.pdbx_seq_one_letter_code
_entity_poly.pdbx_strand_id
1 'polypeptide(L)'
;MKDAEGRYIFTNRPNPEWAKPGVSIIGKFDSDVQLDENMARQCRSEDLEVLATGKKIKTQCSSVIDGHKVYYEIVKTPVYDDNGNIAGITCIASDVTEKVNLEQKLLHYYRRDALTGLYNRNYLNKWQDSKIIEYPLAVLVLDCNHLKHINDNYGHKAGDELLGMMAAAIEANLGKGDFAFRVGGDEFAIICNKTDEARAKKLVQKLHFELSGLYLHGVMLSASIGYACVKDNSKEISQMYKEADHMMYENKRKYHEFCAKQKAVEAESR
;
A
#
# COMPACT_ATOMS: atom_id res chain seq x y z
N MET A 1 -28.32 13.52 21.56
CA MET A 1 -28.19 14.95 21.91
C MET A 1 -27.57 15.06 23.30
N LYS A 2 -26.83 16.11 23.53
CA LYS A 2 -26.24 16.45 24.84
C LYS A 2 -26.60 17.89 25.20
N ASP A 3 -26.67 18.17 26.50
CA ASP A 3 -26.82 19.54 27.03
C ASP A 3 -25.52 20.36 26.87
N ALA A 4 -25.54 21.61 27.36
CA ALA A 4 -24.39 22.51 27.34
C ALA A 4 -23.22 22.02 28.23
N GLU A 5 -23.47 21.19 29.22
CA GLU A 5 -22.47 20.57 30.09
C GLU A 5 -21.86 19.33 29.42
N GLY A 6 -22.50 18.77 28.36
CA GLY A 6 -22.06 17.57 27.61
C GLY A 6 -22.68 16.28 28.15
N ARG A 7 -23.77 16.36 28.95
CA ARG A 7 -24.52 15.19 29.40
C ARG A 7 -25.50 14.75 28.32
N TYR A 8 -25.67 13.47 28.15
CA TYR A 8 -26.65 12.92 27.21
C TYR A 8 -28.10 13.25 27.69
N ILE A 9 -28.88 13.94 26.89
CA ILE A 9 -30.31 14.24 27.14
C ILE A 9 -31.22 13.40 26.25
N PHE A 10 -30.71 12.88 25.13
CA PHE A 10 -31.45 12.02 24.21
C PHE A 10 -30.52 11.09 23.43
N THR A 11 -30.94 9.86 23.22
CA THR A 11 -30.36 8.93 22.29
C THR A 11 -31.45 8.09 21.62
N ASN A 12 -31.30 7.82 20.33
CA ASN A 12 -32.16 6.89 19.58
C ASN A 12 -31.76 5.42 19.74
N ARG A 13 -30.58 5.15 20.35
CA ARG A 13 -30.09 3.82 20.70
C ARG A 13 -29.85 3.74 22.21
N PRO A 14 -30.73 3.11 22.98
CA PRO A 14 -30.58 3.05 24.44
C PRO A 14 -29.41 2.18 24.90
N ASN A 15 -29.03 1.17 24.12
CA ASN A 15 -27.92 0.27 24.42
C ASN A 15 -27.01 0.12 23.17
N PRO A 16 -26.20 1.13 22.82
CA PRO A 16 -25.29 1.02 21.69
C PRO A 16 -24.10 0.13 22.05
N GLU A 17 -23.55 -0.57 21.09
CA GLU A 17 -22.43 -1.51 21.23
C GLU A 17 -21.13 -0.87 21.77
N TRP A 18 -20.98 0.45 21.60
CA TRP A 18 -19.85 1.22 22.13
C TRP A 18 -20.00 1.61 23.61
N ALA A 19 -21.18 1.39 24.21
CA ALA A 19 -21.42 1.74 25.59
C ALA A 19 -21.17 0.57 26.55
N LYS A 20 -20.80 0.90 27.78
CA LYS A 20 -20.65 -0.09 28.86
C LYS A 20 -21.96 -0.83 29.09
N PRO A 21 -21.98 -2.14 29.20
CA PRO A 21 -23.17 -2.94 29.38
C PRO A 21 -23.93 -2.53 30.64
N GLY A 22 -25.25 -2.39 30.53
CA GLY A 22 -26.13 -2.09 31.67
C GLY A 22 -26.07 -0.64 32.19
N VAL A 23 -25.33 0.23 31.52
CA VAL A 23 -25.25 1.66 31.93
C VAL A 23 -26.32 2.48 31.23
N SER A 24 -27.16 3.18 32.00
CA SER A 24 -28.07 4.17 31.41
C SER A 24 -27.29 5.37 30.89
N ILE A 25 -27.55 5.76 29.64
CA ILE A 25 -26.82 6.84 28.96
C ILE A 25 -27.31 8.21 29.39
N ILE A 26 -28.63 8.38 29.58
CA ILE A 26 -29.21 9.68 29.84
C ILE A 26 -28.71 10.24 31.18
N GLY A 27 -28.32 11.53 31.17
CA GLY A 27 -27.75 12.25 32.28
C GLY A 27 -26.27 12.00 32.53
N LYS A 28 -25.63 11.16 31.74
CA LYS A 28 -24.21 10.77 31.89
C LYS A 28 -23.31 11.47 30.88
N PHE A 29 -22.02 11.53 31.20
CA PHE A 29 -20.97 11.96 30.28
C PHE A 29 -20.42 10.78 29.44
N ASP A 30 -19.65 11.08 28.39
CA ASP A 30 -18.97 10.07 27.59
C ASP A 30 -18.06 9.15 28.43
N SER A 31 -17.34 9.72 29.42
CA SER A 31 -16.45 8.97 30.32
C SER A 31 -17.18 7.90 31.15
N ASP A 32 -18.45 8.15 31.46
CA ASP A 32 -19.26 7.24 32.28
C ASP A 32 -19.79 6.07 31.45
N VAL A 33 -20.04 6.30 30.16
CA VAL A 33 -20.78 5.36 29.30
C VAL A 33 -19.95 4.66 28.27
N GLN A 34 -18.89 5.27 27.73
CA GLN A 34 -18.09 4.65 26.67
C GLN A 34 -17.15 3.57 27.18
N LEU A 35 -17.01 2.48 26.40
CA LEU A 35 -16.06 1.39 26.66
C LEU A 35 -14.61 1.85 26.45
N ASP A 36 -14.36 2.65 25.44
CA ASP A 36 -13.04 3.17 25.08
C ASP A 36 -12.83 4.56 25.71
N GLU A 37 -11.90 4.63 26.67
CA GLU A 37 -11.58 5.89 27.37
C GLU A 37 -10.94 6.95 26.45
N ASN A 38 -10.17 6.52 25.42
CA ASN A 38 -9.58 7.46 24.46
C ASN A 38 -10.68 8.09 23.61
N MET A 39 -11.63 7.28 23.18
CA MET A 39 -12.82 7.74 22.47
C MET A 39 -13.63 8.70 23.33
N ALA A 40 -13.84 8.39 24.61
CA ALA A 40 -14.55 9.26 25.53
C ALA A 40 -13.87 10.63 25.68
N ARG A 41 -12.53 10.66 25.81
CA ARG A 41 -11.74 11.88 25.87
C ARG A 41 -11.82 12.69 24.57
N GLN A 42 -11.71 12.02 23.42
CA GLN A 42 -11.84 12.66 22.12
C GLN A 42 -13.23 13.29 21.96
N CYS A 43 -14.28 12.52 22.24
CA CYS A 43 -15.67 13.01 22.18
C CYS A 43 -15.87 14.26 23.05
N ARG A 44 -15.32 14.24 24.27
CA ARG A 44 -15.44 15.42 25.19
C ARG A 44 -14.68 16.63 24.63
N SER A 45 -13.48 16.44 24.11
CA SER A 45 -12.70 17.55 23.51
C SER A 45 -13.45 18.19 22.34
N GLU A 46 -14.01 17.37 21.46
CA GLU A 46 -14.80 17.83 20.31
C GLU A 46 -16.08 18.53 20.74
N ASP A 47 -16.77 18.03 21.80
CA ASP A 47 -17.96 18.69 22.36
C ASP A 47 -17.62 20.09 22.87
N LEU A 48 -16.53 20.24 23.63
CA LEU A 48 -16.05 21.53 24.12
C LEU A 48 -15.70 22.49 22.97
N GLU A 49 -15.10 22.00 21.88
CA GLU A 49 -14.81 22.83 20.72
C GLU A 49 -16.10 23.34 20.07
N VAL A 50 -17.10 22.49 19.87
CA VAL A 50 -18.41 22.89 19.32
C VAL A 50 -19.10 23.92 20.22
N LEU A 51 -19.10 23.69 21.53
CA LEU A 51 -19.71 24.62 22.49
C LEU A 51 -19.01 25.99 22.54
N ALA A 52 -17.67 25.99 22.44
CA ALA A 52 -16.89 27.22 22.48
C ALA A 52 -16.93 28.01 21.15
N THR A 53 -16.98 27.34 20.02
CA THR A 53 -16.85 27.99 18.70
C THR A 53 -18.18 28.19 17.98
N GLY A 54 -19.23 27.45 18.38
CA GLY A 54 -20.52 27.41 17.66
C GLY A 54 -20.40 26.77 16.25
N LYS A 55 -19.29 26.12 15.93
CA LYS A 55 -19.05 25.53 14.61
C LYS A 55 -19.33 24.04 14.61
N LYS A 56 -19.92 23.57 13.51
CA LYS A 56 -20.08 22.15 13.23
C LYS A 56 -18.73 21.46 13.07
N ILE A 57 -18.55 20.30 13.71
CA ILE A 57 -17.39 19.43 13.55
C ILE A 57 -17.83 18.13 12.85
N LYS A 58 -16.97 17.63 11.95
CA LYS A 58 -17.09 16.32 11.33
C LYS A 58 -15.78 15.58 11.53
N THR A 59 -15.84 14.45 12.23
CA THR A 59 -14.67 13.60 12.52
C THR A 59 -14.94 12.17 12.12
N GLN A 60 -13.86 11.40 11.98
CA GLN A 60 -13.93 9.96 11.77
C GLN A 60 -13.13 9.27 12.86
N CYS A 61 -13.70 8.24 13.45
CA CYS A 61 -13.06 7.42 14.46
C CYS A 61 -13.23 5.94 14.17
N SER A 62 -12.47 5.09 14.87
CA SER A 62 -12.65 3.65 14.80
C SER A 62 -12.62 3.04 16.18
N SER A 63 -13.42 2.00 16.38
CA SER A 63 -13.46 1.18 17.58
C SER A 63 -13.35 -0.30 17.22
N VAL A 64 -13.07 -1.15 18.19
CA VAL A 64 -13.11 -2.61 18.03
C VAL A 64 -14.34 -3.12 18.76
N ILE A 65 -15.29 -3.70 18.04
CA ILE A 65 -16.53 -4.27 18.55
C ILE A 65 -16.54 -5.75 18.18
N ASP A 66 -16.67 -6.64 19.16
CA ASP A 66 -16.64 -8.10 18.97
C ASP A 66 -15.45 -8.61 18.14
N GLY A 67 -14.27 -8.00 18.36
CA GLY A 67 -13.05 -8.32 17.63
C GLY A 67 -12.95 -7.75 16.22
N HIS A 68 -13.98 -7.04 15.74
CA HIS A 68 -14.02 -6.41 14.43
C HIS A 68 -13.78 -4.90 14.53
N LYS A 69 -12.97 -4.38 13.59
CA LYS A 69 -12.74 -2.93 13.50
C LYS A 69 -13.92 -2.26 12.79
N VAL A 70 -14.59 -1.35 13.48
CA VAL A 70 -15.73 -0.58 12.99
C VAL A 70 -15.34 0.89 12.89
N TYR A 71 -15.74 1.55 11.81
CA TYR A 71 -15.46 2.96 11.57
C TYR A 71 -16.75 3.78 11.65
N TYR A 72 -16.70 4.87 12.43
CA TYR A 72 -17.81 5.82 12.57
C TYR A 72 -17.43 7.18 12.01
N GLU A 73 -18.34 7.78 11.26
CA GLU A 73 -18.30 9.19 10.92
C GLU A 73 -19.22 9.92 11.92
N ILE A 74 -18.66 10.84 12.70
CA ILE A 74 -19.38 11.59 13.72
C ILE A 74 -19.51 13.03 13.25
N VAL A 75 -20.76 13.53 13.28
CA VAL A 75 -21.09 14.92 13.00
C VAL A 75 -21.69 15.52 14.26
N LYS A 76 -21.04 16.57 14.77
CA LYS A 76 -21.48 17.33 15.93
C LYS A 76 -21.90 18.73 15.52
N THR A 77 -23.10 19.13 15.87
CA THR A 77 -23.67 20.44 15.50
C THR A 77 -24.25 21.12 16.75
N PRO A 78 -23.95 22.41 16.98
CA PRO A 78 -24.54 23.15 18.09
C PRO A 78 -26.05 23.28 17.92
N VAL A 79 -26.76 23.25 19.04
CA VAL A 79 -28.18 23.52 19.12
C VAL A 79 -28.35 24.82 19.90
N TYR A 80 -29.14 25.72 19.37
CA TYR A 80 -29.35 27.04 19.96
C TYR A 80 -30.73 27.12 20.62
N ASP A 81 -30.83 27.89 21.72
CA ASP A 81 -32.08 28.27 22.34
C ASP A 81 -32.75 29.44 21.59
N ASP A 82 -33.95 29.85 22.02
CA ASP A 82 -34.71 30.97 21.43
C ASP A 82 -33.99 32.33 21.55
N ASN A 83 -33.01 32.44 22.44
CA ASN A 83 -32.19 33.64 22.63
C ASN A 83 -30.88 33.64 21.82
N GLY A 84 -30.62 32.57 21.07
CA GLY A 84 -29.42 32.43 20.26
C GLY A 84 -28.18 31.91 21.01
N ASN A 85 -28.35 31.46 22.28
CA ASN A 85 -27.25 30.82 23.03
C ASN A 85 -27.19 29.34 22.71
N ILE A 86 -25.98 28.74 22.83
CA ILE A 86 -25.81 27.30 22.61
C ILE A 86 -26.41 26.55 23.81
N ALA A 87 -27.52 25.85 23.57
CA ALA A 87 -28.22 25.03 24.53
C ALA A 87 -27.71 23.60 24.63
N GLY A 88 -26.89 23.17 23.65
CA GLY A 88 -26.36 21.81 23.63
C GLY A 88 -25.79 21.41 22.26
N ILE A 89 -25.65 20.10 22.09
CA ILE A 89 -25.02 19.51 20.88
C ILE A 89 -25.87 18.35 20.36
N THR A 90 -26.11 18.34 19.04
CA THR A 90 -26.59 17.15 18.36
C THR A 90 -25.39 16.38 17.82
N CYS A 91 -25.29 15.09 18.16
CA CYS A 91 -24.31 14.15 17.61
C CYS A 91 -25.03 13.14 16.72
N ILE A 92 -24.56 13.00 15.49
CA ILE A 92 -24.97 11.93 14.56
C ILE A 92 -23.73 11.08 14.31
N ALA A 93 -23.81 9.80 14.68
CA ALA A 93 -22.79 8.81 14.38
C ALA A 93 -23.32 7.88 13.31
N SER A 94 -22.63 7.81 12.19
CA SER A 94 -22.93 6.92 11.07
C SER A 94 -21.87 5.85 10.97
N ASP A 95 -22.25 4.58 10.91
CA ASP A 95 -21.33 3.50 10.58
C ASP A 95 -20.92 3.63 9.10
N VAL A 96 -19.63 3.80 8.88
CA VAL A 96 -19.02 3.93 7.55
C VAL A 96 -18.02 2.80 7.26
N THR A 97 -18.11 1.71 8.01
CA THR A 97 -17.17 0.58 7.93
C THR A 97 -17.13 -0.01 6.52
N GLU A 98 -18.27 -0.27 5.92
CA GLU A 98 -18.34 -0.80 4.56
C GLU A 98 -17.72 0.19 3.55
N LYS A 99 -18.04 1.48 3.65
CA LYS A 99 -17.49 2.52 2.79
C LYS A 99 -15.96 2.58 2.90
N VAL A 100 -15.43 2.62 4.13
CA VAL A 100 -13.97 2.67 4.36
C VAL A 100 -13.28 1.41 3.84
N ASN A 101 -13.86 0.24 4.08
CA ASN A 101 -13.32 -1.02 3.57
C ASN A 101 -13.33 -1.08 2.03
N LEU A 102 -14.37 -0.59 1.39
CA LEU A 102 -14.45 -0.50 -0.07
C LEU A 102 -13.41 0.49 -0.62
N GLU A 103 -13.27 1.67 -0.01
CA GLU A 103 -12.24 2.64 -0.39
C GLU A 103 -10.83 2.08 -0.24
N GLN A 104 -10.54 1.33 0.84
CA GLN A 104 -9.26 0.65 1.03
C GLN A 104 -9.01 -0.43 -0.01
N LYS A 105 -10.04 -1.25 -0.34
CA LYS A 105 -9.95 -2.24 -1.41
C LYS A 105 -9.71 -1.60 -2.77
N LEU A 106 -10.44 -0.52 -3.09
CA LEU A 106 -10.25 0.23 -4.33
C LEU A 106 -8.83 0.80 -4.44
N LEU A 107 -8.30 1.37 -3.35
CA LEU A 107 -6.92 1.86 -3.30
C LEU A 107 -5.92 0.72 -3.47
N HIS A 108 -6.18 -0.45 -2.90
CA HIS A 108 -5.33 -1.63 -3.07
C HIS A 108 -5.31 -2.05 -4.55
N TYR A 109 -6.46 -2.27 -5.18
CA TYR A 109 -6.55 -2.62 -6.62
C TYR A 109 -5.96 -1.55 -7.53
N TYR A 110 -6.16 -0.27 -7.18
CA TYR A 110 -5.60 0.83 -7.95
C TYR A 110 -4.06 0.86 -7.95
N ARG A 111 -3.43 0.39 -6.87
CA ARG A 111 -1.97 0.44 -6.68
C ARG A 111 -1.24 -0.85 -7.02
N ARG A 112 -1.93 -1.98 -7.05
CA ARG A 112 -1.33 -3.31 -7.22
C ARG A 112 -1.59 -3.87 -8.62
N ASP A 113 -0.65 -4.69 -9.08
CA ASP A 113 -0.84 -5.54 -10.25
C ASP A 113 -1.62 -6.79 -9.85
N ALA A 114 -2.70 -7.09 -10.57
CA ALA A 114 -3.63 -8.15 -10.19
C ALA A 114 -3.02 -9.56 -10.31
N LEU A 115 -2.04 -9.75 -11.19
CA LEU A 115 -1.39 -11.04 -11.39
C LEU A 115 -0.30 -11.30 -10.34
N THR A 116 0.55 -10.33 -10.10
CA THR A 116 1.77 -10.49 -9.31
C THR A 116 1.66 -10.02 -7.87
N GLY A 117 0.65 -9.19 -7.55
CA GLY A 117 0.50 -8.57 -6.23
C GLY A 117 1.51 -7.44 -5.96
N LEU A 118 2.53 -7.24 -6.78
CA LEU A 118 3.45 -6.12 -6.69
C LEU A 118 2.74 -4.80 -6.98
N TYR A 119 3.37 -3.68 -6.69
CA TYR A 119 2.83 -2.39 -7.12
C TYR A 119 2.78 -2.30 -8.65
N ASN A 120 1.79 -1.59 -9.19
CA ASN A 120 1.64 -1.41 -10.63
C ASN A 120 2.33 -0.13 -11.14
N ARG A 121 2.36 0.05 -12.46
CA ARG A 121 2.93 1.23 -13.13
C ARG A 121 2.30 2.55 -12.68
N ASN A 122 0.99 2.55 -12.43
CA ASN A 122 0.30 3.77 -11.99
C ASN A 122 0.81 4.23 -10.61
N TYR A 123 1.09 3.28 -9.73
CA TYR A 123 1.65 3.61 -8.43
C TYR A 123 3.12 4.04 -8.52
N LEU A 124 3.92 3.44 -9.41
CA LEU A 124 5.30 3.88 -9.67
C LEU A 124 5.35 5.36 -10.09
N ASN A 125 4.50 5.76 -11.04
CA ASN A 125 4.43 7.15 -11.51
C ASN A 125 4.10 8.14 -10.38
N LYS A 126 3.20 7.76 -9.46
CA LYS A 126 2.85 8.59 -8.28
C LYS A 126 3.89 8.52 -7.17
N TRP A 127 4.59 7.39 -7.05
CA TRP A 127 5.60 7.20 -6.01
C TRP A 127 6.77 8.17 -6.17
N GLN A 128 7.12 8.55 -7.39
CA GLN A 128 8.17 9.52 -7.69
C GLN A 128 7.92 10.89 -7.03
N ASP A 129 6.65 11.25 -6.80
CA ASP A 129 6.24 12.48 -6.10
C ASP A 129 6.13 12.29 -4.57
N SER A 130 6.40 11.09 -4.07
CA SER A 130 6.24 10.76 -2.65
C SER A 130 7.44 11.22 -1.83
N LYS A 131 7.17 11.62 -0.55
CA LYS A 131 8.22 12.01 0.40
C LYS A 131 8.95 10.83 1.06
N ILE A 132 8.77 9.59 0.56
CA ILE A 132 9.32 8.36 1.16
C ILE A 132 10.64 7.98 0.48
N ILE A 133 11.47 8.95 0.16
CA ILE A 133 12.78 8.71 -0.46
C ILE A 133 13.85 8.88 0.60
N GLU A 134 14.67 7.84 0.79
CA GLU A 134 15.81 7.86 1.71
C GLU A 134 17.08 7.48 0.95
N TYR A 135 18.07 8.35 1.02
CA TYR A 135 19.36 8.17 0.36
C TYR A 135 20.36 7.37 1.23
N PRO A 136 21.38 6.72 0.63
CA PRO A 136 21.56 6.51 -0.81
C PRO A 136 20.43 5.70 -1.42
N LEU A 137 20.13 5.95 -2.70
CA LEU A 137 18.99 5.35 -3.40
C LEU A 137 19.49 4.53 -4.59
N ALA A 138 18.89 3.34 -4.78
CA ALA A 138 19.09 2.54 -5.99
C ALA A 138 17.76 2.27 -6.69
N VAL A 139 17.79 2.30 -8.01
CA VAL A 139 16.69 1.88 -8.89
C VAL A 139 17.19 0.70 -9.71
N LEU A 140 16.44 -0.40 -9.69
CA LEU A 140 16.70 -1.57 -10.54
C LEU A 140 15.56 -1.70 -11.55
N VAL A 141 15.89 -2.05 -12.79
CA VAL A 141 14.92 -2.42 -13.83
C VAL A 141 15.24 -3.83 -14.27
N LEU A 142 14.21 -4.66 -14.38
CA LEU A 142 14.31 -6.08 -14.68
C LEU A 142 13.36 -6.44 -15.82
N ASP A 143 13.79 -7.34 -16.67
CA ASP A 143 12.98 -7.94 -17.74
C ASP A 143 13.05 -9.46 -17.61
N CYS A 144 11.88 -10.11 -17.53
CA CYS A 144 11.77 -11.55 -17.38
C CYS A 144 12.09 -12.25 -18.70
N ASN A 145 13.19 -12.98 -18.74
CA ASN A 145 13.56 -13.73 -19.94
C ASN A 145 12.59 -14.91 -20.18
N HIS A 146 12.49 -15.34 -21.44
CA HIS A 146 11.72 -16.52 -21.87
C HIS A 146 10.20 -16.43 -21.74
N LEU A 147 9.58 -15.31 -21.32
CA LEU A 147 8.13 -15.22 -21.23
C LEU A 147 7.44 -15.57 -22.55
N LYS A 148 7.93 -15.03 -23.68
CA LYS A 148 7.39 -15.36 -25.00
C LYS A 148 7.52 -16.85 -25.30
N HIS A 149 8.68 -17.47 -25.04
CA HIS A 149 8.90 -18.89 -25.26
C HIS A 149 7.92 -19.76 -24.43
N ILE A 150 7.73 -19.42 -23.18
CA ILE A 150 6.77 -20.11 -22.29
C ILE A 150 5.34 -19.95 -22.81
N ASN A 151 4.93 -18.74 -23.17
CA ASN A 151 3.61 -18.48 -23.72
C ASN A 151 3.34 -19.27 -25.02
N ASP A 152 4.31 -19.27 -25.93
CA ASP A 152 4.15 -19.90 -27.25
C ASP A 152 4.10 -21.44 -27.16
N ASN A 153 4.77 -22.06 -26.17
CA ASN A 153 4.84 -23.52 -26.03
C ASN A 153 3.85 -24.09 -24.99
N TYR A 154 3.51 -23.34 -23.95
CA TYR A 154 2.71 -23.85 -22.81
C TYR A 154 1.46 -23.00 -22.51
N GLY A 155 1.25 -21.93 -23.29
CA GLY A 155 0.08 -21.04 -23.18
C GLY A 155 0.23 -19.95 -22.13
N HIS A 156 -0.66 -18.96 -22.20
CA HIS A 156 -0.60 -17.75 -21.35
C HIS A 156 -0.67 -18.03 -19.85
N LYS A 157 -1.34 -19.10 -19.43
CA LYS A 157 -1.38 -19.48 -18.01
C LYS A 157 0.00 -19.84 -17.45
N ALA A 158 0.83 -20.52 -18.26
CA ALA A 158 2.22 -20.81 -17.87
C ALA A 158 3.08 -19.54 -17.83
N GLY A 159 2.84 -18.60 -18.74
CA GLY A 159 3.48 -17.28 -18.68
C GLY A 159 3.07 -16.48 -17.44
N ASP A 160 1.80 -16.53 -17.04
CA ASP A 160 1.32 -15.92 -15.82
C ASP A 160 1.97 -16.53 -14.56
N GLU A 161 2.16 -17.86 -14.55
CA GLU A 161 2.89 -18.57 -13.49
C GLU A 161 4.35 -18.13 -13.43
N LEU A 162 5.04 -18.02 -14.57
CA LEU A 162 6.41 -17.51 -14.66
C LEU A 162 6.52 -16.11 -14.04
N LEU A 163 5.60 -15.21 -14.38
CA LEU A 163 5.56 -13.85 -13.84
C LEU A 163 5.28 -13.82 -12.33
N GLY A 164 4.42 -14.72 -11.85
CA GLY A 164 4.16 -14.92 -10.42
C GLY A 164 5.40 -15.39 -9.66
N MET A 165 6.14 -16.36 -10.20
CA MET A 165 7.40 -16.85 -9.63
C MET A 165 8.48 -15.75 -9.61
N MET A 166 8.58 -14.95 -10.66
CA MET A 166 9.47 -13.79 -10.72
C MET A 166 9.14 -12.78 -9.62
N ALA A 167 7.86 -12.43 -9.48
CA ALA A 167 7.40 -11.49 -8.46
C ALA A 167 7.70 -12.00 -7.04
N ALA A 168 7.46 -13.28 -6.78
CA ALA A 168 7.76 -13.90 -5.49
C ALA A 168 9.26 -13.86 -5.15
N ALA A 169 10.12 -14.15 -6.13
CA ALA A 169 11.58 -14.03 -5.97
C ALA A 169 12.01 -12.59 -5.68
N ILE A 170 11.42 -11.61 -6.37
CA ILE A 170 11.67 -10.19 -6.08
C ILE A 170 11.24 -9.85 -4.66
N GLU A 171 10.00 -10.16 -4.28
CA GLU A 171 9.43 -9.81 -2.97
C GLU A 171 10.20 -10.41 -1.80
N ALA A 172 10.67 -11.67 -1.92
CA ALA A 172 11.49 -12.34 -0.93
C ALA A 172 12.86 -11.66 -0.68
N ASN A 173 13.30 -10.81 -1.61
CA ASN A 173 14.58 -10.11 -1.54
C ASN A 173 14.49 -8.62 -1.18
N LEU A 174 13.27 -8.10 -1.01
CA LEU A 174 13.08 -6.70 -0.61
C LEU A 174 13.49 -6.47 0.85
N GLY A 175 14.20 -5.37 1.08
CA GLY A 175 14.46 -4.86 2.42
C GLY A 175 13.28 -4.02 2.95
N LYS A 176 13.34 -3.71 4.23
CA LYS A 176 12.35 -2.79 4.84
C LYS A 176 12.45 -1.41 4.19
N GLY A 177 11.36 -0.95 3.59
CA GLY A 177 11.30 0.34 2.89
C GLY A 177 11.66 0.27 1.41
N ASP A 178 11.92 -0.91 0.84
CA ASP A 178 12.06 -1.12 -0.59
C ASP A 178 10.68 -1.32 -1.25
N PHE A 179 10.57 -0.98 -2.51
CA PHE A 179 9.32 -1.06 -3.28
C PHE A 179 9.57 -1.79 -4.58
N ALA A 180 8.73 -2.78 -4.89
CA ALA A 180 8.77 -3.49 -6.17
C ALA A 180 7.50 -3.23 -6.97
N PHE A 181 7.68 -3.12 -8.28
CA PHE A 181 6.65 -2.75 -9.24
C PHE A 181 6.69 -3.70 -10.44
N ARG A 182 5.51 -4.07 -10.94
CA ARG A 182 5.38 -4.58 -12.31
C ARG A 182 4.99 -3.42 -13.21
N VAL A 183 5.84 -3.12 -14.19
CA VAL A 183 5.75 -1.91 -15.01
C VAL A 183 5.13 -2.20 -16.39
N GLY A 184 5.37 -3.38 -16.91
CA GLY A 184 4.90 -3.84 -18.21
C GLY A 184 4.61 -5.34 -18.20
N GLY A 185 4.46 -5.96 -19.37
CA GLY A 185 4.19 -7.39 -19.52
C GLY A 185 5.18 -8.27 -18.75
N ASP A 186 6.46 -8.14 -19.09
CA ASP A 186 7.62 -8.85 -18.51
C ASP A 186 8.58 -7.96 -17.74
N GLU A 187 8.24 -6.67 -17.60
CA GLU A 187 9.08 -5.66 -16.98
C GLU A 187 8.74 -5.42 -15.52
N PHE A 188 9.77 -5.37 -14.68
CA PHE A 188 9.68 -5.07 -13.26
C PHE A 188 10.65 -3.94 -12.89
N ALA A 189 10.35 -3.23 -11.81
CA ALA A 189 11.25 -2.25 -11.22
C ALA A 189 11.32 -2.43 -9.72
N ILE A 190 12.49 -2.12 -9.13
CA ILE A 190 12.67 -2.10 -7.68
C ILE A 190 13.30 -0.75 -7.31
N ILE A 191 12.74 -0.11 -6.30
CA ILE A 191 13.31 1.10 -5.70
C ILE A 191 13.76 0.73 -4.29
N CYS A 192 15.06 0.85 -4.06
CA CYS A 192 15.70 0.46 -2.82
C CYS A 192 16.20 1.69 -2.07
N ASN A 193 15.55 2.01 -0.95
CA ASN A 193 15.98 3.05 -0.03
C ASN A 193 17.24 2.63 0.74
N LYS A 194 18.05 3.59 1.17
CA LYS A 194 19.30 3.37 1.94
C LYS A 194 20.23 2.35 1.28
N THR A 195 20.28 2.37 -0.06
CA THR A 195 20.99 1.38 -0.86
C THR A 195 22.05 2.05 -1.73
N ASP A 196 23.30 1.74 -1.43
CA ASP A 196 24.45 2.11 -2.22
C ASP A 196 24.72 1.12 -3.38
N GLU A 197 25.72 1.41 -4.21
CA GLU A 197 26.07 0.57 -5.34
C GLU A 197 26.49 -0.86 -4.93
N ALA A 198 27.18 -1.02 -3.80
CA ALA A 198 27.63 -2.33 -3.32
C ALA A 198 26.45 -3.20 -2.91
N ARG A 199 25.45 -2.61 -2.22
CA ARG A 199 24.21 -3.31 -1.85
C ARG A 199 23.35 -3.60 -3.07
N ALA A 200 23.26 -2.68 -4.04
CA ALA A 200 22.53 -2.89 -5.29
C ALA A 200 23.13 -4.07 -6.09
N LYS A 201 24.46 -4.13 -6.25
CA LYS A 201 25.17 -5.26 -6.90
C LYS A 201 24.89 -6.59 -6.19
N LYS A 202 24.92 -6.61 -4.85
CA LYS A 202 24.60 -7.83 -4.08
C LYS A 202 23.16 -8.28 -4.31
N LEU A 203 22.21 -7.34 -4.37
CA LEU A 203 20.81 -7.64 -4.64
C LEU A 203 20.64 -8.26 -6.04
N VAL A 204 21.28 -7.69 -7.06
CA VAL A 204 21.29 -8.25 -8.43
C VAL A 204 21.85 -9.67 -8.44
N GLN A 205 22.98 -9.91 -7.79
CA GLN A 205 23.59 -11.24 -7.69
C GLN A 205 22.67 -12.25 -7.01
N LYS A 206 22.01 -11.83 -5.93
CA LYS A 206 21.09 -12.66 -5.17
C LYS A 206 19.85 -13.02 -5.98
N LEU A 207 19.27 -12.06 -6.70
CA LEU A 207 18.14 -12.29 -7.61
C LEU A 207 18.53 -13.28 -8.72
N HIS A 208 19.67 -13.10 -9.36
CA HIS A 208 20.16 -14.06 -10.37
C HIS A 208 20.34 -15.48 -9.81
N PHE A 209 20.92 -15.58 -8.61
CA PHE A 209 21.11 -16.87 -7.95
C PHE A 209 19.78 -17.56 -7.64
N GLU A 210 18.83 -16.86 -7.05
CA GLU A 210 17.51 -17.43 -6.71
C GLU A 210 16.72 -17.81 -7.96
N LEU A 211 16.70 -16.95 -8.97
CA LEU A 211 16.02 -17.27 -10.24
C LEU A 211 16.62 -18.50 -10.93
N SER A 212 17.94 -18.66 -10.89
CA SER A 212 18.61 -19.83 -11.50
C SER A 212 18.27 -21.15 -10.82
N GLY A 213 17.77 -21.13 -9.59
CA GLY A 213 17.26 -22.30 -8.87
C GLY A 213 15.80 -22.65 -9.18
N LEU A 214 15.08 -21.80 -9.91
CA LEU A 214 13.67 -21.98 -10.23
C LEU A 214 13.49 -22.47 -11.67
N TYR A 215 12.60 -23.42 -11.86
CA TYR A 215 12.28 -24.01 -13.16
C TYR A 215 10.78 -24.07 -13.40
N LEU A 216 10.36 -23.75 -14.61
CA LEU A 216 8.99 -23.93 -15.08
C LEU A 216 9.01 -24.69 -16.40
N HIS A 217 8.34 -25.84 -16.49
CA HIS A 217 8.34 -26.74 -17.65
C HIS A 217 9.76 -27.07 -18.19
N GLY A 218 10.73 -27.21 -17.28
CA GLY A 218 12.14 -27.49 -17.64
C GLY A 218 12.94 -26.26 -18.12
N VAL A 219 12.32 -25.08 -18.18
CA VAL A 219 12.98 -23.81 -18.48
C VAL A 219 13.41 -23.13 -17.18
N MET A 220 14.70 -22.85 -17.07
CA MET A 220 15.27 -22.10 -15.93
C MET A 220 14.81 -20.64 -15.95
N LEU A 221 14.35 -20.13 -14.82
CA LEU A 221 13.99 -18.72 -14.72
C LEU A 221 15.23 -17.85 -14.76
N SER A 222 15.12 -16.75 -15.47
CA SER A 222 16.17 -15.74 -15.52
C SER A 222 15.60 -14.35 -15.81
N ALA A 223 16.35 -13.33 -15.47
CA ALA A 223 16.02 -11.95 -15.78
C ALA A 223 17.25 -11.19 -16.27
N SER A 224 17.02 -10.26 -17.18
CA SER A 224 17.99 -9.23 -17.50
C SER A 224 17.79 -8.06 -16.55
N ILE A 225 18.83 -7.66 -15.81
CA ILE A 225 18.74 -6.69 -14.74
C ILE A 225 19.73 -5.55 -14.97
N GLY A 226 19.25 -4.31 -14.90
CA GLY A 226 20.07 -3.12 -14.84
C GLY A 226 19.81 -2.34 -13.56
N TYR A 227 20.75 -1.51 -13.13
CA TYR A 227 20.58 -0.69 -11.94
C TYR A 227 21.28 0.67 -12.08
N ALA A 228 20.77 1.67 -11.34
CA ALA A 228 21.41 2.96 -11.16
C ALA A 228 21.36 3.35 -9.68
N CYS A 229 22.41 4.02 -9.19
CA CYS A 229 22.53 4.43 -7.80
C CYS A 229 22.86 5.91 -7.69
N VAL A 230 22.38 6.55 -6.61
CA VAL A 230 22.71 7.93 -6.26
C VAL A 230 22.93 8.05 -4.76
N LYS A 231 23.85 8.93 -4.34
CA LYS A 231 24.17 9.13 -2.92
C LYS A 231 23.24 10.11 -2.22
N ASP A 232 22.68 11.04 -2.96
CA ASP A 232 21.86 12.16 -2.49
C ASP A 232 20.80 12.53 -3.55
N ASN A 233 20.12 13.64 -3.37
CA ASN A 233 19.08 14.11 -4.29
C ASN A 233 19.61 14.81 -5.56
N SER A 234 20.84 14.56 -5.96
CA SER A 234 21.46 15.18 -7.14
C SER A 234 20.90 14.71 -8.48
N LYS A 235 20.10 13.63 -8.47
CA LYS A 235 19.54 13.01 -9.67
C LYS A 235 18.07 12.63 -9.46
N GLU A 236 17.24 12.91 -10.45
CA GLU A 236 15.83 12.51 -10.42
C GLU A 236 15.66 10.99 -10.63
N ILE A 237 14.64 10.42 -9.99
CA ILE A 237 14.32 8.99 -10.12
C ILE A 237 14.03 8.62 -11.55
N SER A 238 13.36 9.50 -12.31
CA SER A 238 13.08 9.32 -13.74
C SER A 238 14.35 9.15 -14.57
N GLN A 239 15.43 9.85 -14.20
CA GLN A 239 16.73 9.72 -14.84
C GLN A 239 17.44 8.44 -14.41
N MET A 240 17.40 8.09 -13.13
CA MET A 240 17.93 6.82 -12.63
C MET A 240 17.24 5.63 -13.28
N TYR A 241 15.92 5.71 -13.45
CA TYR A 241 15.15 4.67 -14.14
C TYR A 241 15.65 4.47 -15.58
N LYS A 242 15.84 5.55 -16.35
CA LYS A 242 16.39 5.46 -17.73
C LYS A 242 17.78 4.87 -17.78
N GLU A 243 18.66 5.19 -16.81
CA GLU A 243 20.01 4.61 -16.75
C GLU A 243 19.97 3.10 -16.44
N ALA A 244 19.13 2.72 -15.48
CA ALA A 244 18.92 1.31 -15.13
C ALA A 244 18.30 0.53 -16.31
N ASP A 245 17.32 1.10 -16.99
CA ASP A 245 16.67 0.52 -18.17
C ASP A 245 17.68 0.31 -19.32
N HIS A 246 18.51 1.32 -19.60
CA HIS A 246 19.57 1.19 -20.61
C HIS A 246 20.54 0.05 -20.27
N MET A 247 20.97 -0.06 -19.02
CA MET A 247 21.84 -1.14 -18.57
C MET A 247 21.15 -2.51 -18.66
N MET A 248 19.87 -2.59 -18.30
CA MET A 248 19.06 -3.82 -18.45
C MET A 248 18.98 -4.25 -19.91
N TYR A 249 18.71 -3.31 -20.82
CA TYR A 249 18.64 -3.60 -22.26
C TYR A 249 19.97 -4.13 -22.83
N GLU A 250 21.11 -3.55 -22.41
CA GLU A 250 22.42 -4.07 -22.80
C GLU A 250 22.66 -5.50 -22.29
N ASN A 251 22.25 -5.78 -21.05
CA ASN A 251 22.35 -7.11 -20.48
C ASN A 251 21.42 -8.11 -21.19
N LYS A 252 20.20 -7.68 -21.56
CA LYS A 252 19.25 -8.49 -22.36
C LYS A 252 19.86 -8.86 -23.72
N ARG A 253 20.49 -7.91 -24.41
CA ARG A 253 21.17 -8.15 -25.68
C ARG A 253 22.29 -9.20 -25.55
N LYS A 254 23.18 -9.05 -24.55
CA LYS A 254 24.26 -10.01 -24.28
C LYS A 254 23.70 -11.40 -23.95
N TYR A 255 22.64 -11.48 -23.21
CA TYR A 255 21.96 -12.73 -22.89
C TYR A 255 21.43 -13.43 -24.15
N HIS A 256 20.77 -12.71 -25.05
CA HIS A 256 20.30 -13.28 -26.35
C HIS A 256 21.44 -13.75 -27.24
N GLU A 257 22.54 -13.00 -27.33
CA GLU A 257 23.72 -13.39 -28.05
C GLU A 257 24.35 -14.69 -27.50
N PHE A 258 24.40 -14.82 -26.17
CA PHE A 258 24.87 -16.02 -25.50
C PHE A 258 23.98 -17.24 -25.79
N CYS A 259 22.68 -17.11 -25.67
CA CYS A 259 21.72 -18.17 -25.97
C CYS A 259 21.78 -18.61 -27.45
N ALA A 260 21.96 -17.67 -28.39
CA ALA A 260 22.10 -17.97 -29.81
C ALA A 260 23.36 -18.78 -30.09
N LYS A 261 24.49 -18.45 -29.46
CA LYS A 261 25.76 -19.20 -29.59
C LYS A 261 25.63 -20.62 -29.04
N GLN A 262 24.97 -20.81 -27.87
CA GLN A 262 24.77 -22.16 -27.33
C GLN A 262 23.96 -23.05 -28.28
N LYS A 263 22.86 -22.52 -28.83
CA LYS A 263 22.04 -23.25 -29.79
C LYS A 263 22.80 -23.63 -31.06
N ALA A 264 23.72 -22.77 -31.54
CA ALA A 264 24.56 -23.06 -32.69
C ALA A 264 25.55 -24.24 -32.41
N VAL A 265 26.18 -24.22 -31.23
CA VAL A 265 27.12 -25.32 -30.82
C VAL A 265 26.36 -26.65 -30.64
N GLU A 266 25.16 -26.65 -30.09
CA GLU A 266 24.32 -27.85 -29.95
C GLU A 266 23.86 -28.40 -31.30
N ALA A 267 23.63 -27.53 -32.29
CA ALA A 267 23.24 -27.92 -33.64
C ALA A 267 24.40 -28.53 -34.43
N GLU A 268 25.65 -28.06 -34.20
CA GLU A 268 26.86 -28.60 -34.82
C GLU A 268 27.33 -29.94 -34.21
N SER A 269 26.88 -30.24 -32.98
CA SER A 269 27.22 -31.47 -32.25
C SER A 269 26.25 -32.63 -32.48
N ARG A 270 25.19 -32.42 -33.25
CA ARG A 270 24.20 -33.43 -33.70
C ARG A 270 24.41 -33.81 -35.14
#